data_f592b5538f4232306656743b9e8cb57b
#
_entry.id   f592b5538f4232306656743b9e8cb57b
#
_cell.length_a   1.000
_cell.length_b   1.000
_cell.length_c   1.000
_cell.angle_alpha   90.00
_cell.angle_beta   90.00
_cell.angle_gamma   90.00
#
_symmetry.space_group_name_H-M   'P 1'
#
loop_
_entity.id
_entity.type
_entity.pdbx_description
1 polymer ?
#
loop_
_entity_poly.entity_id
_entity_poly.type
_entity_poly.pdbx_seq_one_letter_code
_entity_poly.pdbx_strand_id
1 'polypeptide(L)'
;METPAKIFACTQSEALGKTIADHFGIEIGKVNFSRYSDGEFQPSFEESVRGARIFIVGSTHPSSENLMEMLLMLDAAKRASAKRITAVMPYFGYA
;
A
#
# COMPACT_ATOMS: atom_id res chain seq x y z
N MET A 1 9.12 -16.80 16.35
CA MET A 1 9.11 -15.37 16.04
C MET A 1 7.82 -15.01 15.32
N GLU A 2 7.18 -13.97 15.77
CA GLU A 2 5.99 -13.50 15.10
C GLU A 2 6.33 -12.86 13.76
N THR A 3 5.47 -13.09 12.77
CA THR A 3 5.60 -12.43 11.48
C THR A 3 5.27 -10.95 11.65
N PRO A 4 6.16 -10.04 11.26
CA PRO A 4 5.87 -8.62 11.40
C PRO A 4 4.69 -8.20 10.53
N ALA A 5 3.90 -7.27 11.03
CA ALA A 5 2.81 -6.65 10.27
C ALA A 5 3.24 -5.24 9.88
N LYS A 6 3.00 -4.87 8.64
CA LYS A 6 3.33 -3.54 8.12
C LYS A 6 2.13 -2.96 7.40
N ILE A 7 1.91 -1.67 7.58
CA ILE A 7 0.81 -0.95 6.97
C ILE A 7 1.36 0.12 6.05
N PHE A 8 0.95 0.08 4.80
CA PHE A 8 1.30 1.10 3.81
C PHE A 8 0.01 1.73 3.29
N ALA A 9 0.09 2.95 2.83
CA ALA A 9 -1.07 3.66 2.29
C ALA A 9 -0.79 4.16 0.89
N CYS A 10 -1.81 4.08 0.03
CA CYS A 10 -1.80 4.76 -1.24
C CYS A 10 -1.84 6.28 -1.01
N THR A 11 -1.44 7.05 -2.01
CA THR A 11 -1.24 8.50 -1.89
C THR A 11 -2.46 9.22 -1.30
N GLN A 12 -3.65 8.88 -1.77
CA GLN A 12 -4.87 9.56 -1.34
C GLN A 12 -5.41 9.05 0.00
N SER A 13 -4.81 8.01 0.56
CA SER A 13 -5.29 7.38 1.79
C SER A 13 -4.25 7.44 2.91
N GLU A 14 -3.26 8.32 2.78
CA GLU A 14 -2.17 8.41 3.75
C GLU A 14 -2.67 8.76 5.15
N ALA A 15 -3.57 9.73 5.27
CA ALA A 15 -4.11 10.13 6.56
C ALA A 15 -4.85 8.98 7.25
N LEU A 16 -5.67 8.24 6.49
CA LEU A 16 -6.38 7.09 7.02
C LEU A 16 -5.39 5.97 7.42
N GLY A 17 -4.40 5.74 6.57
CA GLY A 17 -3.36 4.74 6.86
C GLY A 17 -2.63 5.04 8.15
N LYS A 18 -2.29 6.29 8.38
CA LYS A 18 -1.65 6.73 9.63
C LYS A 18 -2.55 6.50 10.84
N THR A 19 -3.82 6.82 10.72
CA THR A 19 -4.79 6.61 11.80
C THR A 19 -4.89 5.12 12.15
N ILE A 20 -4.94 4.26 11.13
CA ILE A 20 -5.00 2.82 11.34
C ILE A 20 -3.72 2.32 12.00
N ALA A 21 -2.56 2.76 11.52
CA ALA A 21 -1.28 2.35 12.09
C ALA A 21 -1.15 2.76 13.55
N ASP A 22 -1.56 3.98 13.87
CA ASP A 22 -1.55 4.47 15.25
C ASP A 22 -2.43 3.62 16.16
N HIS A 23 -3.57 3.18 15.64
CA HIS A 23 -4.50 2.34 16.39
C HIS A 23 -3.88 0.99 16.73
N PHE A 24 -3.05 0.45 15.85
CA PHE A 24 -2.35 -0.81 16.06
C PHE A 24 -1.00 -0.63 16.75
N GLY A 25 -0.62 0.59 17.06
CA GLY A 25 0.63 0.87 17.77
C GLY A 25 1.89 0.66 16.94
N ILE A 26 1.79 0.81 15.64
CA ILE A 26 2.94 0.71 14.73
C ILE A 26 3.06 1.97 13.89
N GLU A 27 4.25 2.22 13.36
CA GLU A 27 4.44 3.31 12.42
C GLU A 27 3.96 2.91 11.05
N ILE A 28 3.39 3.87 10.31
CA ILE A 28 3.05 3.62 8.92
C ILE A 28 4.34 3.40 8.11
N GLY A 29 4.30 2.43 7.23
CA GLY A 29 5.44 2.11 6.38
C GLY A 29 5.69 3.18 5.34
N LYS A 30 6.93 3.24 4.88
CA LYS A 30 7.36 4.23 3.89
C LYS A 30 7.35 3.62 2.50
N VAL A 31 6.66 4.28 1.58
CA VAL A 31 6.62 3.90 0.18
C VAL A 31 6.85 5.14 -0.66
N ASN A 32 7.65 5.01 -1.69
CA ASN A 32 7.92 6.09 -2.63
C ASN A 32 7.26 5.79 -3.96
N PHE A 33 6.61 6.80 -4.55
CA PHE A 33 5.98 6.66 -5.85
C PHE A 33 6.79 7.46 -6.86
N SER A 34 7.53 6.76 -7.73
CA SER A 34 8.29 7.39 -8.79
C SER A 34 7.39 7.61 -10.01
N ARG A 35 7.39 8.82 -10.55
CA ARG A 35 6.69 9.11 -11.80
C ARG A 35 7.71 9.32 -12.91
N TYR A 36 7.42 8.70 -14.04
CA TYR A 36 8.24 8.86 -15.23
C TYR A 36 7.62 9.89 -16.18
N SER A 37 8.41 10.37 -17.12
CA SER A 37 7.98 11.43 -18.04
C SER A 37 6.82 11.03 -18.94
N ASP A 38 6.59 9.74 -19.14
CA ASP A 38 5.46 9.23 -19.94
C ASP A 38 4.16 9.09 -19.14
N GLY A 39 4.19 9.49 -17.86
CA GLY A 39 3.03 9.39 -16.98
C GLY A 39 2.95 8.12 -16.17
N GLU A 40 3.80 7.15 -16.44
CA GLU A 40 3.85 5.92 -15.63
C GLU A 40 4.36 6.22 -14.23
N PHE A 41 3.86 5.48 -13.25
CA PHE A 41 4.38 5.57 -11.90
C PHE A 41 4.58 4.19 -11.32
N GLN A 42 5.54 4.09 -10.40
CA GLN A 42 5.92 2.83 -9.81
C GLN A 42 6.13 3.00 -8.30
N PRO A 43 5.45 2.20 -7.47
CA PRO A 43 5.70 2.23 -6.04
C PRO A 43 7.00 1.48 -5.71
N SER A 44 7.68 1.98 -4.69
CA SER A 44 8.89 1.35 -4.18
C SER A 44 8.83 1.39 -2.65
N PHE A 45 8.81 0.23 -2.03
CA PHE A 45 8.84 0.15 -0.57
C PHE A 45 10.22 0.56 -0.08
N GLU A 46 10.27 1.49 0.85
CA GLU A 46 11.54 1.98 1.40
C GLU A 46 12.03 1.15 2.59
N GLU A 47 11.38 0.03 2.83
CA GLU A 47 11.77 -0.93 3.85
C GLU A 47 11.47 -2.34 3.34
N SER A 48 12.12 -3.33 3.93
CA SER A 48 11.89 -4.71 3.51
C SER A 48 10.50 -5.18 3.90
N VAL A 49 9.79 -5.76 2.94
CA VAL A 49 8.48 -6.38 3.18
C VAL A 49 8.57 -7.91 3.10
N ARG A 50 9.76 -8.44 2.87
CA ARG A 50 9.97 -9.88 2.73
C ARG A 50 9.54 -10.62 3.99
N GLY A 51 8.67 -11.60 3.82
CA GLY A 51 8.19 -12.40 4.93
C GLY A 51 7.22 -11.70 5.86
N ALA A 52 6.83 -10.47 5.56
CA ALA A 52 5.92 -9.69 6.39
C ALA A 52 4.47 -9.86 5.94
N ARG A 53 3.55 -9.61 6.87
CA ARG A 53 2.13 -9.45 6.55
C ARG A 53 1.92 -7.99 6.19
N ILE A 54 1.48 -7.73 4.98
CA ILE A 54 1.35 -6.38 4.44
C ILE A 54 -0.11 -6.01 4.32
N PHE A 55 -0.45 -4.83 4.85
CA PHE A 55 -1.78 -4.24 4.71
C PHE A 55 -1.63 -2.96 3.90
N ILE A 56 -2.33 -2.86 2.79
CA ILE A 56 -2.28 -1.69 1.92
C ILE A 56 -3.62 -0.99 1.97
N VAL A 57 -3.63 0.23 2.50
CA VAL A 57 -4.84 1.03 2.67
C VAL A 57 -5.02 1.93 1.46
N GLY A 58 -6.15 1.82 0.80
CA GLY A 58 -6.42 2.68 -0.34
C GLY A 58 -7.86 2.54 -0.81
N SER A 59 -8.49 3.67 -1.07
CA SER A 59 -9.82 3.70 -1.68
C SER A 59 -9.67 3.76 -3.19
N THR A 60 -10.55 3.08 -3.91
CA THR A 60 -10.48 3.02 -5.38
C THR A 60 -11.59 3.85 -6.03
N HIS A 61 -11.99 4.94 -5.38
CA HIS A 61 -12.91 5.87 -6.03
C HIS A 61 -12.22 6.56 -7.21
N PRO A 62 -12.97 7.06 -8.19
CA PRO A 62 -12.36 7.76 -9.31
C PRO A 62 -11.54 8.97 -8.85
N SER A 63 -10.34 9.19 -9.42
CA SER A 63 -9.93 8.73 -10.75
C SER A 63 -9.36 7.30 -10.77
N SER A 64 -9.18 6.77 -12.00
CA SER A 64 -8.61 5.44 -12.21
C SER A 64 -7.17 5.30 -11.70
N GLU A 65 -6.47 6.39 -11.43
CA GLU A 65 -5.14 6.35 -10.83
C GLU A 65 -5.16 5.72 -9.44
N ASN A 66 -6.24 5.92 -8.68
CA ASN A 66 -6.37 5.32 -7.36
C ASN A 66 -6.41 3.79 -7.45
N LEU A 67 -7.17 3.27 -8.41
CA LEU A 67 -7.22 1.82 -8.64
C LEU A 67 -5.86 1.30 -9.13
N MET A 68 -5.25 1.99 -10.09
CA MET A 68 -3.96 1.57 -10.62
C MET A 68 -2.88 1.57 -9.55
N GLU A 69 -2.86 2.58 -8.69
CA GLU A 69 -1.90 2.67 -7.60
C GLU A 69 -2.05 1.48 -6.64
N MET A 70 -3.28 1.11 -6.29
CA MET A 70 -3.54 -0.06 -5.45
C MET A 70 -3.03 -1.33 -6.12
N LEU A 71 -3.33 -1.54 -7.40
CA LEU A 71 -2.90 -2.73 -8.13
C LEU A 71 -1.38 -2.83 -8.20
N LEU A 72 -0.70 -1.71 -8.43
CA LEU A 72 0.76 -1.68 -8.50
C LEU A 72 1.38 -1.96 -7.13
N MET A 73 0.78 -1.45 -6.05
CA MET A 73 1.24 -1.72 -4.70
C MET A 73 1.11 -3.20 -4.35
N LEU A 74 -0.02 -3.81 -4.69
CA LEU A 74 -0.24 -5.24 -4.45
C LEU A 74 0.77 -6.07 -5.22
N ASP A 75 1.02 -5.74 -6.47
CA ASP A 75 1.99 -6.44 -7.31
C ASP A 75 3.41 -6.29 -6.77
N ALA A 76 3.79 -5.08 -6.37
CA ALA A 76 5.12 -4.82 -5.81
C ALA A 76 5.35 -5.62 -4.53
N ALA A 77 4.35 -5.68 -3.64
CA ALA A 77 4.44 -6.44 -2.40
C ALA A 77 4.61 -7.94 -2.70
N LYS A 78 3.87 -8.45 -3.68
CA LYS A 78 3.97 -9.85 -4.08
C LYS A 78 5.36 -10.18 -4.62
N ARG A 79 5.90 -9.32 -5.48
CA ARG A 79 7.22 -9.52 -6.06
C ARG A 79 8.34 -9.39 -5.01
N ALA A 80 8.10 -8.62 -3.96
CA ALA A 80 9.04 -8.46 -2.86
C ALA A 80 8.93 -9.58 -1.82
N SER A 81 8.17 -10.62 -2.11
CA SER A 81 8.03 -11.83 -1.27
C SER A 81 7.38 -11.57 0.09
N ALA A 82 6.40 -10.69 0.14
CA ALA A 82 5.57 -10.55 1.33
C ALA A 82 4.88 -11.89 1.62
N LYS A 83 4.72 -12.20 2.90
CA LYS A 83 4.10 -13.47 3.30
C LYS A 83 2.59 -13.46 3.03
N ARG A 84 1.94 -12.35 3.31
CA ARG A 84 0.50 -12.17 3.08
C ARG A 84 0.25 -10.72 2.72
N ILE A 85 -0.66 -10.49 1.80
CA ILE A 85 -0.99 -9.15 1.34
C ILE A 85 -2.50 -8.97 1.46
N THR A 86 -2.90 -7.91 2.16
CA THR A 86 -4.32 -7.59 2.35
C THR A 86 -4.56 -6.17 1.87
N ALA A 87 -5.51 -6.00 0.96
CA ALA A 87 -5.96 -4.69 0.54
C ALA A 87 -7.07 -4.23 1.48
N VAL A 88 -6.91 -3.06 2.05
CA VAL A 88 -7.90 -2.44 2.93
C VAL A 88 -8.52 -1.29 2.15
N MET A 89 -9.73 -1.50 1.65
CA MET A 89 -10.39 -0.54 0.77
C MET A 89 -11.67 -0.02 1.40
N PRO A 90 -11.59 1.12 2.12
CA PRO A 90 -12.79 1.71 2.75
C PRO A 90 -13.86 2.10 1.73
N TYR A 91 -13.44 2.41 0.51
CA TYR A 91 -14.34 2.64 -0.62
C TYR A 91 -13.83 1.82 -1.81
N PHE A 92 -14.69 0.95 -2.33
CA PHE A 92 -14.36 0.09 -3.48
C PHE A 92 -15.10 0.57 -4.72
N GLY A 93 -14.48 1.50 -5.43
CA GLY A 93 -14.98 1.94 -6.75
C GLY A 93 -14.57 0.94 -7.82
N TYR A 94 -15.24 0.99 -8.97
CA TYR A 94 -15.01 0.07 -10.10
C TYR A 94 -15.31 -1.40 -9.76
N ALA A 95 -16.15 -1.61 -8.78
CA ALA A 95 -16.58 -2.95 -8.41
C ALA A 95 -17.59 -3.52 -9.40
#